data_b224b447aa53803037db2dd3a36fdca4
#
_entry.id   b224b447aa53803037db2dd3a36fdca4
#
_cell.length_a   1.000
_cell.length_b   1.000
_cell.length_c   1.000
_cell.angle_alpha   90.00
_cell.angle_beta   90.00
_cell.angle_gamma   90.00
#
_symmetry.space_group_name_H-M   'P 1'
#
loop_
_entity.id
_entity.type
_entity.pdbx_description
1 polymer ?
#
loop_
_entity_poly.entity_id
_entity_poly.type
_entity_poly.pdbx_seq_one_letter_code
_entity_poly.pdbx_strand_id
1 'polypeptide(L)'
;MISPSGVRILATLQKMGVYEAIVPYSTRLAELSIDEMNLTVRSSNGLKRANIHTFSNLKDVLGTENGLSHIRNIGTKSIKEIKQFFFEECYTRLLPYEKAQYWQEVLDSTHSL
;
A
#
# COMPACT_ATOMS: atom_id res chain seq x y z
N MET A 1 -4.90 2.48 14.12
CA MET A 1 -3.81 1.81 14.85
C MET A 1 -3.09 0.84 13.93
N ILE A 2 -1.77 0.94 13.88
CA ILE A 2 -0.97 0.08 13.00
C ILE A 2 -0.90 -1.34 13.57
N SER A 3 -1.24 -2.32 12.73
CA SER A 3 -1.12 -3.72 13.12
C SER A 3 0.36 -4.09 13.29
N PRO A 4 0.75 -4.73 14.41
CA PRO A 4 2.13 -5.20 14.56
C PRO A 4 2.59 -6.11 13.43
N SER A 5 1.68 -6.91 12.87
CA SER A 5 1.98 -7.80 11.75
C SER A 5 2.34 -7.01 10.49
N GLY A 6 1.58 -5.94 10.19
CA GLY A 6 1.85 -5.10 9.03
C GLY A 6 3.22 -4.42 9.13
N VAL A 7 3.57 -3.92 10.31
CA VAL A 7 4.87 -3.29 10.53
C VAL A 7 6.01 -4.28 10.32
N ARG A 8 5.87 -5.50 10.83
CA ARG A 8 6.90 -6.54 10.65
C ARG A 8 7.08 -6.91 9.18
N ILE A 9 5.98 -7.04 8.46
CA ILE A 9 6.02 -7.39 7.04
C ILE A 9 6.71 -6.30 6.26
N LEU A 10 6.34 -5.05 6.50
CA LEU A 10 6.96 -3.91 5.83
C LEU A 10 8.46 -3.89 6.10
N ALA A 11 8.88 -4.07 7.35
CA ALA A 11 10.30 -4.08 7.72
C ALA A 11 11.05 -5.21 7.01
N THR A 12 10.44 -6.40 6.94
CA THR A 12 11.03 -7.54 6.24
C THR A 12 11.20 -7.26 4.75
N LEU A 13 10.17 -6.72 4.12
CA LEU A 13 10.20 -6.42 2.69
C LEU A 13 11.19 -5.31 2.36
N GLN A 14 11.35 -4.33 3.25
CA GLN A 14 12.37 -3.30 3.09
C GLN A 14 13.78 -3.89 3.05
N LYS A 15 14.05 -4.84 3.96
CA LYS A 15 15.34 -5.54 3.97
C LYS A 15 15.56 -6.34 2.71
N MET A 16 14.51 -6.90 2.15
CA MET A 16 14.57 -7.70 0.93
C MET A 16 14.58 -6.87 -0.34
N GLY A 17 14.29 -5.57 -0.24
CA GLY A 17 14.26 -4.67 -1.38
C GLY A 17 13.07 -4.82 -2.31
N VAL A 18 12.00 -5.48 -1.87
CA VAL A 18 10.83 -5.76 -2.72
C VAL A 18 9.53 -5.11 -2.26
N TYR A 19 9.55 -4.39 -1.14
CA TYR A 19 8.33 -3.85 -0.55
C TYR A 19 7.60 -2.83 -1.44
N GLU A 20 8.29 -2.17 -2.35
CA GLU A 20 7.68 -1.23 -3.28
C GLU A 20 7.13 -1.91 -4.54
N ALA A 21 7.62 -3.10 -4.86
CA ALA A 21 7.25 -3.81 -6.07
C ALA A 21 6.00 -4.67 -5.91
N ILE A 22 5.73 -5.16 -4.69
CA ILE A 22 4.64 -6.11 -4.46
C ILE A 22 3.74 -5.59 -3.34
N VAL A 23 2.55 -5.11 -3.72
CA VAL A 23 1.55 -4.69 -2.75
C VAL A 23 0.61 -5.87 -2.46
N PRO A 24 0.31 -6.17 -1.18
CA PRO A 24 -0.58 -7.28 -0.83
C PRO A 24 -2.03 -6.91 -1.07
N TYR A 25 -2.42 -6.82 -2.35
CA TYR A 25 -3.72 -6.32 -2.77
C TYR A 25 -4.59 -7.45 -3.28
N SER A 26 -5.88 -7.40 -2.94
CA SER A 26 -6.89 -8.29 -3.47
C SER A 26 -7.99 -7.46 -4.14
N THR A 27 -8.51 -7.92 -5.26
CA THR A 27 -9.59 -7.22 -5.97
C THR A 27 -10.83 -7.04 -5.10
N ARG A 28 -11.00 -7.89 -4.10
CA ARG A 28 -12.05 -7.80 -3.10
C ARG A 28 -12.01 -6.47 -2.32
N LEU A 29 -10.83 -5.83 -2.25
CA LEU A 29 -10.61 -4.60 -1.50
C LEU A 29 -10.83 -3.35 -2.35
N ALA A 30 -11.11 -3.51 -3.63
CA ALA A 30 -11.12 -2.41 -4.60
C ALA A 30 -12.05 -1.24 -4.22
N GLU A 31 -13.22 -1.56 -3.69
CA GLU A 31 -14.25 -0.56 -3.37
C GLU A 31 -14.11 0.09 -2.00
N LEU A 32 -13.14 -0.34 -1.19
CA LEU A 32 -12.92 0.26 0.12
C LEU A 32 -12.48 1.71 -0.03
N SER A 33 -13.03 2.57 0.83
CA SER A 33 -12.64 3.98 0.88
C SER A 33 -11.25 4.13 1.48
N ILE A 34 -10.48 5.10 0.98
CA ILE A 34 -9.20 5.45 1.60
C ILE A 34 -9.36 5.90 3.05
N ASP A 35 -10.58 6.29 3.45
CA ASP A 35 -10.86 6.67 4.85
C ASP A 35 -10.62 5.50 5.81
N GLU A 36 -10.67 4.26 5.31
CA GLU A 36 -10.37 3.07 6.11
C GLU A 36 -8.92 3.02 6.58
N MET A 37 -8.04 3.79 5.94
CA MET A 37 -6.61 3.79 6.26
C MET A 37 -6.24 4.66 7.45
N ASN A 38 -7.17 5.46 7.96
CA ASN A 38 -6.91 6.38 9.08
C ASN A 38 -5.71 7.31 8.83
N LEU A 39 -5.62 7.81 7.61
CA LEU A 39 -4.57 8.78 7.25
C LEU A 39 -4.81 10.11 7.95
N THR A 40 -3.77 10.94 8.03
CA THR A 40 -3.93 12.31 8.48
C THR A 40 -4.91 13.05 7.57
N VAL A 41 -5.55 14.08 8.09
CA VAL A 41 -6.50 14.90 7.31
C VAL A 41 -5.80 15.45 6.07
N ARG A 42 -4.57 15.90 6.20
CA ARG A 42 -3.78 16.45 5.10
C ARG A 42 -3.57 15.43 3.99
N SER A 43 -3.12 14.21 4.34
CA SER A 43 -2.89 13.15 3.37
C SER A 43 -4.18 12.71 2.71
N SER A 44 -5.24 12.53 3.50
CA SER A 44 -6.54 12.13 2.98
C SER A 44 -7.10 13.17 2.01
N ASN A 45 -7.06 14.44 2.36
CA ASN A 45 -7.55 15.51 1.50
C ASN A 45 -6.72 15.63 0.22
N GLY A 46 -5.41 15.45 0.32
CA GLY A 46 -4.54 15.45 -0.85
C GLY A 46 -4.90 14.38 -1.86
N LEU A 47 -5.16 13.16 -1.38
CA LEU A 47 -5.59 12.07 -2.24
C LEU A 47 -6.96 12.35 -2.87
N LYS A 48 -7.92 12.83 -2.08
CA LYS A 48 -9.27 13.12 -2.59
C LYS A 48 -9.26 14.21 -3.64
N ARG A 49 -8.44 15.23 -3.50
CA ARG A 49 -8.28 16.30 -4.51
C ARG A 49 -7.72 15.76 -5.82
N ALA A 50 -6.97 14.66 -5.76
CA ALA A 50 -6.42 14.02 -6.95
C ALA A 50 -7.35 12.92 -7.48
N ASN A 51 -8.60 12.87 -7.02
CA ASN A 51 -9.60 11.87 -7.40
C ASN A 51 -9.23 10.45 -6.98
N ILE A 52 -8.50 10.31 -5.90
CA ILE A 52 -8.16 9.01 -5.31
C ILE A 52 -9.05 8.82 -4.09
N HIS A 53 -10.09 8.01 -4.24
CA HIS A 53 -11.11 7.81 -3.21
C HIS A 53 -11.17 6.38 -2.69
N THR A 54 -10.71 5.41 -3.46
CA THR A 54 -10.81 3.99 -3.13
C THR A 54 -9.44 3.34 -3.16
N PHE A 55 -9.36 2.13 -2.59
CA PHE A 55 -8.13 1.32 -2.65
C PHE A 55 -7.74 1.04 -4.10
N SER A 56 -8.71 0.80 -4.98
CA SER A 56 -8.45 0.58 -6.40
C SER A 56 -7.78 1.80 -7.04
N ASN A 57 -8.30 3.00 -6.76
CA ASN A 57 -7.71 4.24 -7.28
C ASN A 57 -6.26 4.39 -6.82
N LEU A 58 -6.02 4.14 -5.54
CA LEU A 58 -4.68 4.29 -4.96
C LEU A 58 -3.71 3.27 -5.55
N LYS A 59 -4.15 2.01 -5.69
CA LYS A 59 -3.32 0.97 -6.30
C LYS A 59 -2.92 1.35 -7.73
N ASP A 60 -3.87 1.85 -8.51
CA ASP A 60 -3.60 2.26 -9.89
C ASP A 60 -2.54 3.36 -9.96
N VAL A 61 -2.66 4.36 -9.10
CA VAL A 61 -1.68 5.47 -9.06
C VAL A 61 -0.31 4.97 -8.63
N LEU A 62 -0.25 4.10 -7.63
CA LEU A 62 1.03 3.54 -7.16
C LEU A 62 1.70 2.67 -8.23
N GLY A 63 0.93 2.14 -9.17
CA GLY A 63 1.46 1.37 -10.31
C GLY A 63 2.01 2.22 -11.43
N THR A 64 1.84 3.54 -11.39
CA THR A 64 2.39 4.43 -12.42
C THR A 64 3.85 4.77 -12.11
N GLU A 65 4.60 5.20 -13.13
CA GLU A 65 6.01 5.52 -13.00
C GLU A 65 6.29 6.55 -11.91
N ASN A 66 5.49 7.62 -11.86
CA ASN A 66 5.68 8.70 -10.91
C ASN A 66 4.96 8.46 -9.58
N GLY A 67 4.05 7.50 -9.52
CA GLY A 67 3.29 7.20 -8.33
C GLY A 67 2.60 8.43 -7.77
N LEU A 68 2.78 8.69 -6.47
CA LEU A 68 2.16 9.84 -5.80
C LEU A 68 2.97 11.12 -5.92
N SER A 69 4.18 11.07 -6.48
CA SER A 69 5.09 12.21 -6.49
C SER A 69 4.59 13.38 -7.35
N HIS A 70 3.69 13.13 -8.29
CA HIS A 70 3.13 14.17 -9.15
C HIS A 70 1.94 14.92 -8.53
N ILE A 71 1.48 14.48 -7.36
CA ILE A 71 0.31 15.08 -6.72
C ILE A 71 0.73 16.34 -5.95
N ARG A 72 0.08 17.46 -6.24
CA ARG A 72 0.33 18.72 -5.54
C ARG A 72 0.02 18.60 -4.06
N ASN A 73 0.84 19.23 -3.24
CA ASN A 73 0.66 19.34 -1.80
C ASN A 73 0.79 18.03 -1.04
N ILE A 74 1.33 16.99 -1.68
CA ILE A 74 1.71 15.75 -0.99
C ILE A 74 3.24 15.67 -1.02
N GLY A 75 3.85 15.82 0.16
CA GLY A 75 5.31 15.75 0.28
C GLY A 75 5.82 14.34 0.45
N THR A 76 7.13 14.18 0.41
CA THR A 76 7.81 12.88 0.52
C THR A 76 7.41 12.11 1.78
N LYS A 77 7.30 12.80 2.90
CA LYS A 77 6.92 12.18 4.17
C LYS A 77 5.50 11.62 4.10
N SER A 78 4.57 12.38 3.53
CA SER A 78 3.18 11.94 3.37
C SER A 78 3.07 10.77 2.41
N ILE A 79 3.87 10.77 1.34
CA ILE A 79 3.91 9.66 0.38
C ILE A 79 4.33 8.37 1.08
N LYS A 80 5.37 8.41 1.89
CA LYS A 80 5.84 7.24 2.64
C LYS A 80 4.77 6.74 3.60
N GLU A 81 4.10 7.65 4.29
CA GLU A 81 3.02 7.31 5.21
C GLU A 81 1.86 6.64 4.48
N ILE A 82 1.44 7.20 3.35
CA ILE A 82 0.35 6.65 2.55
C ILE A 82 0.69 5.23 2.09
N LYS A 83 1.89 5.03 1.55
CA LYS A 83 2.34 3.70 1.11
C LYS A 83 2.34 2.69 2.24
N GLN A 84 2.86 3.09 3.40
CA GLN A 84 2.94 2.22 4.57
C GLN A 84 1.55 1.82 5.06
N PHE A 85 0.65 2.79 5.20
CA PHE A 85 -0.70 2.51 5.66
C PHE A 85 -1.49 1.68 4.65
N PHE A 86 -1.33 1.97 3.36
CA PHE A 86 -1.98 1.19 2.32
C PHE A 86 -1.52 -0.26 2.34
N PHE A 87 -0.21 -0.48 2.40
CA PHE A 87 0.36 -1.82 2.49
C PHE A 87 -0.23 -2.57 3.69
N GLU A 88 -0.22 -1.95 4.84
CA GLU A 88 -0.69 -2.55 6.08
C GLU A 88 -2.17 -2.89 6.03
N GLU A 89 -3.00 -1.96 5.60
CA GLU A 89 -4.44 -2.18 5.51
C GLU A 89 -4.79 -3.28 4.51
N CYS A 90 -4.10 -3.32 3.38
CA CYS A 90 -4.32 -4.39 2.42
C CYS A 90 -3.94 -5.75 3.02
N TYR A 91 -2.78 -5.84 3.66
CA TYR A 91 -2.31 -7.10 4.21
C TYR A 91 -3.22 -7.62 5.32
N THR A 92 -3.62 -6.76 6.26
CA THR A 92 -4.47 -7.18 7.39
C THR A 92 -5.83 -7.65 6.93
N ARG A 93 -6.29 -7.22 5.76
CA ARG A 93 -7.58 -7.60 5.19
C ARG A 93 -7.50 -8.81 4.27
N LEU A 94 -6.31 -9.36 4.03
CA LEU A 94 -6.17 -10.57 3.24
C LEU A 94 -6.67 -11.78 4.02
N LEU A 95 -7.31 -12.70 3.30
CA LEU A 95 -7.69 -14.00 3.86
C LEU A 95 -6.43 -14.88 3.97
N PRO A 96 -6.46 -15.93 4.82
CA PRO A 96 -5.26 -16.77 5.02
C PRO A 96 -4.65 -17.31 3.72
N TYR A 97 -5.47 -17.78 2.77
CA TYR A 97 -4.92 -18.28 1.51
C TYR A 97 -4.33 -17.15 0.65
N GLU A 98 -4.90 -15.94 0.73
CA GLU A 98 -4.35 -14.78 0.03
C GLU A 98 -2.99 -14.38 0.59
N LYS A 99 -2.83 -14.46 1.92
CA LYS A 99 -1.54 -14.19 2.56
C LYS A 99 -0.49 -15.20 2.12
N ALA A 100 -0.85 -16.47 2.03
CA ALA A 100 0.06 -17.50 1.56
C ALA A 100 0.49 -17.24 0.12
N GLN A 101 -0.45 -16.88 -0.76
CA GLN A 101 -0.13 -16.53 -2.16
C GLN A 101 0.78 -15.31 -2.22
N TYR A 102 0.51 -14.30 -1.41
CA TYR A 102 1.33 -13.09 -1.37
C TYR A 102 2.77 -13.42 -1.01
N TRP A 103 2.98 -14.23 0.04
CA TRP A 103 4.32 -14.61 0.46
C TRP A 103 5.02 -15.46 -0.60
N GLN A 104 4.29 -16.28 -1.33
CA GLN A 104 4.87 -17.04 -2.43
C GLN A 104 5.38 -16.10 -3.53
N GLU A 105 4.62 -15.07 -3.87
CA GLU A 105 5.04 -14.06 -4.85
C GLU A 105 6.31 -13.33 -4.39
N VAL A 106 6.37 -12.98 -3.11
CA VAL A 106 7.55 -12.32 -2.53
C VAL A 106 8.77 -13.22 -2.64
N LEU A 107 8.63 -14.49 -2.27
CA LEU A 107 9.72 -15.46 -2.35
C LEU A 107 10.18 -15.67 -3.79
N ASP A 108 9.25 -15.79 -4.72
CA ASP A 108 9.57 -15.94 -6.13
C ASP A 108 10.34 -14.73 -6.67
N SER A 109 9.95 -13.53 -6.25
CA SER A 109 10.65 -12.30 -6.63
C SER A 109 12.06 -12.24 -6.09
N THR A 110 12.29 -12.68 -4.85
CA THR A 110 13.63 -12.71 -4.27
C THR A 110 14.51 -13.76 -4.91
N HIS A 111 13.95 -14.88 -5.33
CA HIS A 111 14.71 -15.92 -6.04
C HIS A 111 15.15 -15.48 -7.44
N SER A 112 14.45 -14.52 -8.03
CA SER A 112 14.77 -13.99 -9.34
C SER A 112 15.93 -12.98 -9.30
N LEU A 113 16.28 -12.54 -8.13
CA LEU A 113 17.36 -11.57 -7.94
C LEU A 113 18.69 -12.28 -7.76
#